data_00c66febf1ec5f3a35a498462a7318a3
#
_entry.id   00c66febf1ec5f3a35a498462a7318a3
#
_cell.length_a   1.000
_cell.length_b   1.000
_cell.length_c   1.000
_cell.angle_alpha   90.00
_cell.angle_beta   90.00
_cell.angle_gamma   90.00
#
_symmetry.space_group_name_H-M   'P 1'
#
loop_
_entity.id
_entity.type
_entity.pdbx_description
1 polymer ?
#
loop_
_entity_poly.entity_id
_entity_poly.type
_entity_poly.pdbx_seq_one_letter_code
_entity_poly.pdbx_strand_id
1 'polypeptide(L)'
;MLLRIKQALANIPITARVTLWYSFFIIVIVAALVAISAVVADEVFEDVSQKKLAKSVTKIANDMDEFEPYDDGIFFIKYNAKGDVIGGLAPKHFQISLKMNSGAVRLFKDGENRFYYYDIAARGKGVWVRGVINAEKFFKKEGLFLLALGVFVPVLFLFVLYGGYKTIKNAMKPVATMSKTALEIGSSQDFSKRIDLPAGKDELHALASVFNQMLDSLEKVYQSEKQLTSDVSHELRTPLSVIMAESDYAKNYSQNLGEAKESLEVISRQSRKITSLIDQILELSRLEAGRNLELKDINLSSILQNLASDYEKLASARGLKFSCVVAPDAQILGNELMISRLVDNFLSNALKFAEAKIELNLTLTKTHALLSVKDDGLGISKKDIELIWNKFYQVESSRNKSLNKGSGLGLAIAANIAKIHGAKLGVKSEAGAGSEFWAEFELVNLKEV
;
A
#
# COMPACT_ATOMS: atom_id res chain seq x y z
N MET A 1 -6.56 -16.79 33.19
CA MET A 1 -5.24 -16.15 33.25
C MET A 1 -4.72 -15.78 31.87
N LEU A 2 -4.69 -16.70 30.89
CA LEU A 2 -4.21 -16.45 29.50
C LEU A 2 -4.99 -15.36 28.74
N LEU A 3 -6.31 -15.26 28.91
CA LEU A 3 -7.14 -14.22 28.27
C LEU A 3 -6.84 -12.80 28.80
N ARG A 4 -6.58 -12.64 30.09
CA ARG A 4 -6.19 -11.35 30.68
C ARG A 4 -4.79 -10.91 30.22
N ILE A 5 -3.88 -11.84 30.04
CA ILE A 5 -2.54 -11.57 29.49
C ILE A 5 -2.63 -11.16 28.01
N LYS A 6 -3.47 -11.82 27.22
CA LYS A 6 -3.73 -11.42 25.82
C LYS A 6 -4.34 -10.01 25.71
N GLN A 7 -5.29 -9.66 26.56
CA GLN A 7 -5.89 -8.32 26.60
C GLN A 7 -4.90 -7.25 27.06
N ALA A 8 -4.08 -7.54 28.07
CA ALA A 8 -3.03 -6.62 28.53
C ALA A 8 -1.96 -6.38 27.44
N LEU A 9 -1.55 -7.44 26.74
CA LEU A 9 -0.63 -7.34 25.61
C LEU A 9 -1.22 -6.60 24.40
N ALA A 10 -2.54 -6.64 24.20
CA ALA A 10 -3.21 -5.92 23.10
C ALA A 10 -3.14 -4.40 23.26
N ASN A 11 -3.08 -3.89 24.48
CA ASN A 11 -3.00 -2.46 24.80
C ASN A 11 -1.57 -1.90 24.75
N ILE A 12 -0.56 -2.76 24.62
CA ILE A 12 0.84 -2.33 24.49
C ILE A 12 1.11 -1.88 23.04
N PRO A 13 1.75 -0.72 22.83
CA PRO A 13 2.16 -0.28 21.50
C PRO A 13 2.93 -1.37 20.74
N ILE A 14 2.72 -1.47 19.44
CA ILE A 14 3.38 -2.48 18.59
C ILE A 14 4.90 -2.44 18.76
N THR A 15 5.47 -1.24 18.85
CA THR A 15 6.91 -1.03 19.12
C THR A 15 7.38 -1.73 20.38
N ALA A 16 6.64 -1.56 21.48
CA ALA A 16 6.99 -2.19 22.76
C ALA A 16 6.79 -3.71 22.72
N ARG A 17 5.75 -4.21 22.04
CA ARG A 17 5.49 -5.64 21.89
C ARG A 17 6.60 -6.32 21.09
N VAL A 18 7.01 -5.76 19.96
CA VAL A 18 8.10 -6.31 19.14
C VAL A 18 9.42 -6.26 19.91
N THR A 19 9.69 -5.17 20.65
CA THR A 19 10.88 -5.06 21.50
C THR A 19 10.89 -6.13 22.58
N LEU A 20 9.78 -6.41 23.26
CA LEU A 20 9.67 -7.45 24.28
C LEU A 20 9.92 -8.87 23.71
N TRP A 21 9.34 -9.19 22.56
CA TRP A 21 9.56 -10.46 21.89
C TRP A 21 11.03 -10.66 21.48
N TYR A 22 11.59 -9.67 20.81
CA TYR A 22 12.99 -9.67 20.44
C TYR A 22 13.93 -9.83 21.64
N SER A 23 13.65 -9.07 22.73
CA SER A 23 14.42 -9.14 23.96
C SER A 23 14.34 -10.52 24.62
N PHE A 24 13.17 -11.15 24.60
CA PHE A 24 13.00 -12.50 25.12
C PHE A 24 13.88 -13.50 24.38
N PHE A 25 13.90 -13.49 23.05
CA PHE A 25 14.76 -14.37 22.27
C PHE A 25 16.24 -14.13 22.53
N ILE A 26 16.67 -12.89 22.68
CA ILE A 26 18.05 -12.56 23.01
C ILE A 26 18.42 -13.09 24.39
N ILE A 27 17.56 -12.94 25.38
CA ILE A 27 17.80 -13.50 26.74
C ILE A 27 18.00 -15.00 26.65
N VAL A 28 17.15 -15.72 25.92
CA VAL A 28 17.26 -17.17 25.78
C VAL A 28 18.59 -17.57 25.10
N ILE A 29 18.97 -16.88 24.03
CA ILE A 29 20.22 -17.15 23.31
C ILE A 29 21.44 -16.88 24.22
N VAL A 30 21.44 -15.75 24.92
CA VAL A 30 22.53 -15.37 25.81
C VAL A 30 22.62 -16.35 27.00
N ALA A 31 21.50 -16.74 27.60
CA ALA A 31 21.47 -17.73 28.65
C ALA A 31 22.03 -19.09 28.20
N ALA A 32 21.64 -19.52 27.00
CA ALA A 32 22.18 -20.74 26.41
C ALA A 32 23.70 -20.67 26.16
N LEU A 33 24.19 -19.55 25.62
CA LEU A 33 25.61 -19.30 25.38
C LEU A 33 26.41 -19.30 26.71
N VAL A 34 25.89 -18.67 27.75
CA VAL A 34 26.51 -18.66 29.08
C VAL A 34 26.57 -20.07 29.65
N ALA A 35 25.48 -20.84 29.56
CA ALA A 35 25.45 -22.22 30.05
C ALA A 35 26.46 -23.11 29.31
N ILE A 36 26.51 -23.01 27.97
CA ILE A 36 27.48 -23.72 27.15
C ILE A 36 28.92 -23.30 27.50
N SER A 37 29.17 -21.99 27.62
CA SER A 37 30.50 -21.49 27.99
C SER A 37 30.96 -22.01 29.37
N ALA A 38 30.06 -22.09 30.36
CA ALA A 38 30.40 -22.62 31.68
C ALA A 38 30.79 -24.10 31.60
N VAL A 39 30.01 -24.92 30.89
CA VAL A 39 30.30 -26.38 30.73
C VAL A 39 31.62 -26.61 29.97
N VAL A 40 31.83 -25.89 28.89
CA VAL A 40 33.04 -26.01 28.06
C VAL A 40 34.29 -25.51 28.80
N ALA A 41 34.14 -24.43 29.60
CA ALA A 41 35.26 -23.91 30.36
C ALA A 41 35.82 -24.97 31.35
N ASP A 42 34.94 -25.62 32.11
CA ASP A 42 35.36 -26.68 33.04
C ASP A 42 36.14 -27.77 32.33
N GLU A 43 35.63 -28.32 31.26
CA GLU A 43 36.26 -29.44 30.53
C GLU A 43 37.59 -29.03 29.87
N VAL A 44 37.66 -27.85 29.26
CA VAL A 44 38.86 -27.32 28.60
C VAL A 44 39.97 -27.02 29.64
N PHE A 45 39.60 -26.38 30.76
CA PHE A 45 40.59 -26.07 31.80
C PHE A 45 41.17 -27.32 32.44
N GLU A 46 40.35 -28.35 32.65
CA GLU A 46 40.80 -29.64 33.18
C GLU A 46 41.78 -30.33 32.21
N ASP A 47 41.41 -30.47 30.93
CA ASP A 47 42.25 -31.12 29.90
C ASP A 47 43.58 -30.40 29.66
N VAL A 48 43.55 -29.07 29.59
CA VAL A 48 44.78 -28.24 29.42
C VAL A 48 45.70 -28.38 30.61
N SER A 49 45.16 -28.40 31.84
CA SER A 49 45.94 -28.55 33.07
C SER A 49 46.61 -29.92 33.17
N GLN A 50 45.86 -30.96 32.84
CA GLN A 50 46.38 -32.34 32.82
C GLN A 50 47.48 -32.53 31.76
N LYS A 51 47.27 -32.04 30.53
CA LYS A 51 48.26 -32.09 29.46
C LYS A 51 49.53 -31.28 29.80
N LYS A 52 49.38 -30.10 30.40
CA LYS A 52 50.50 -29.29 30.86
C LYS A 52 51.31 -30.00 31.91
N LEU A 53 50.65 -30.58 32.93
CA LEU A 53 51.29 -31.37 34.00
C LEU A 53 52.07 -32.55 33.41
N ALA A 54 51.43 -33.37 32.59
CA ALA A 54 52.06 -34.55 31.98
C ALA A 54 53.29 -34.16 31.14
N LYS A 55 53.17 -33.10 30.31
CA LYS A 55 54.28 -32.61 29.47
C LYS A 55 55.47 -32.11 30.30
N SER A 56 55.20 -31.30 31.35
CA SER A 56 56.28 -30.76 32.20
C SER A 56 56.97 -31.84 33.01
N VAL A 57 56.22 -32.79 33.58
CA VAL A 57 56.82 -33.92 34.30
C VAL A 57 57.67 -34.84 33.40
N THR A 58 57.20 -35.10 32.17
CA THR A 58 57.94 -35.88 31.18
C THR A 58 59.22 -35.17 30.74
N LYS A 59 59.21 -33.85 30.58
CA LYS A 59 60.38 -33.02 30.26
C LYS A 59 61.44 -33.19 31.34
N ILE A 60 61.08 -32.99 32.62
CA ILE A 60 62.01 -33.15 33.77
C ILE A 60 62.49 -34.55 33.95
N ALA A 61 61.65 -35.59 33.76
CA ALA A 61 62.05 -36.99 33.86
C ALA A 61 63.05 -37.40 32.77
N ASN A 62 63.03 -36.75 31.59
CA ASN A 62 63.96 -36.98 30.51
C ASN A 62 65.31 -36.27 30.70
N ASP A 63 65.30 -35.11 31.34
CA ASP A 63 66.46 -34.28 31.64
C ASP A 63 66.54 -33.97 33.15
N MET A 64 67.14 -34.82 33.91
CA MET A 64 67.22 -34.70 35.35
C MET A 64 68.25 -33.66 35.83
N ASP A 65 69.08 -33.14 34.93
CA ASP A 65 70.09 -32.16 35.27
C ASP A 65 69.45 -30.72 35.34
N GLU A 66 68.33 -30.50 34.66
CA GLU A 66 67.46 -29.35 34.76
C GLU A 66 66.37 -29.46 35.82
N PHE A 67 66.54 -30.29 36.84
CA PHE A 67 65.49 -30.46 37.85
C PHE A 67 65.33 -29.26 38.74
N GLU A 68 64.23 -28.56 38.59
CA GLU A 68 63.75 -27.54 39.53
C GLU A 68 62.58 -28.07 40.39
N PRO A 69 62.64 -27.89 41.72
CA PRO A 69 61.57 -28.35 42.61
C PRO A 69 60.18 -27.71 42.37
N TYR A 70 60.15 -26.55 41.69
CA TYR A 70 58.95 -25.80 41.36
C TYR A 70 59.16 -25.03 40.07
N ASP A 71 58.31 -25.27 39.09
CA ASP A 71 58.30 -24.52 37.83
C ASP A 71 56.85 -24.32 37.35
N ASP A 72 56.50 -23.10 36.91
CA ASP A 72 55.24 -22.72 36.28
C ASP A 72 53.96 -23.23 36.99
N GLY A 73 53.99 -23.24 38.35
CA GLY A 73 52.86 -23.65 39.19
C GLY A 73 52.83 -25.17 39.49
N ILE A 74 53.81 -25.93 39.01
CA ILE A 74 53.93 -27.36 39.21
C ILE A 74 55.03 -27.62 40.24
N PHE A 75 54.70 -28.45 41.22
CA PHE A 75 55.65 -28.93 42.23
C PHE A 75 56.19 -30.26 41.79
N PHE A 76 57.51 -30.46 41.88
CA PHE A 76 58.18 -31.69 41.49
C PHE A 76 58.85 -32.39 42.67
N ILE A 77 58.57 -33.67 42.81
CA ILE A 77 59.08 -34.51 43.88
C ILE A 77 59.85 -35.71 43.24
N LYS A 78 61.07 -35.94 43.73
CA LYS A 78 61.89 -37.12 43.32
C LYS A 78 61.75 -38.24 44.35
N TYR A 79 61.61 -39.45 43.83
CA TYR A 79 61.55 -40.64 44.67
C TYR A 79 62.62 -41.68 44.18
N ASN A 80 63.12 -42.48 45.11
CA ASN A 80 63.93 -43.64 44.78
C ASN A 80 63.05 -44.82 44.28
N ALA A 81 63.71 -45.95 43.86
CA ALA A 81 63.00 -47.14 43.41
C ALA A 81 62.13 -47.80 44.49
N LYS A 82 62.38 -47.51 45.77
CA LYS A 82 61.61 -48.02 46.90
C LYS A 82 60.42 -47.15 47.27
N GLY A 83 60.30 -45.95 46.66
CA GLY A 83 59.19 -44.99 46.91
C GLY A 83 59.52 -43.96 48.00
N ASP A 84 60.78 -43.86 48.46
CA ASP A 84 61.19 -42.85 49.46
C ASP A 84 61.52 -41.55 48.70
N VAL A 85 61.17 -40.39 49.32
CA VAL A 85 61.45 -39.06 48.77
C VAL A 85 62.98 -38.79 48.90
N ILE A 86 63.59 -38.46 47.78
CA ILE A 86 65.06 -38.15 47.71
C ILE A 86 65.27 -36.63 47.41
N GLY A 87 64.22 -35.88 47.10
CA GLY A 87 64.31 -34.43 46.88
C GLY A 87 63.09 -33.87 46.23
N GLY A 88 62.96 -32.52 46.16
CA GLY A 88 61.84 -31.81 45.55
C GLY A 88 61.01 -31.07 46.53
N LEU A 89 59.89 -30.55 46.10
CA LEU A 89 58.93 -29.74 46.88
C LEU A 89 57.50 -30.27 46.65
N ALA A 90 56.74 -30.39 47.75
CA ALA A 90 55.33 -30.71 47.66
C ALA A 90 54.45 -29.53 48.08
N PRO A 91 53.27 -29.34 47.50
CA PRO A 91 52.33 -28.36 48.01
C PRO A 91 51.79 -28.76 49.38
N LYS A 92 51.39 -27.76 50.20
CA LYS A 92 50.70 -28.02 51.47
C LYS A 92 49.45 -28.86 51.23
N HIS A 93 49.13 -29.77 52.15
CA HIS A 93 47.97 -30.68 52.09
C HIS A 93 48.05 -31.77 51.00
N PHE A 94 49.16 -31.89 50.29
CA PHE A 94 49.37 -33.04 49.37
C PHE A 94 50.06 -34.23 50.12
N GLN A 95 49.43 -35.36 49.99
CA GLN A 95 49.99 -36.57 50.65
C GLN A 95 51.12 -37.14 49.80
N ILE A 96 52.33 -36.99 50.26
CA ILE A 96 53.56 -37.38 49.57
C ILE A 96 53.69 -38.94 49.43
N SER A 97 53.13 -39.74 50.38
CA SER A 97 53.20 -41.18 50.45
C SER A 97 52.21 -41.93 49.54
N LEU A 98 51.56 -41.24 48.58
CA LEU A 98 50.72 -41.97 47.60
C LEU A 98 51.48 -42.93 46.73
N LYS A 99 50.90 -44.14 46.50
CA LYS A 99 51.53 -45.20 45.62
C LYS A 99 51.81 -44.62 44.25
N MET A 100 53.01 -44.90 43.74
CA MET A 100 53.41 -44.47 42.39
C MET A 100 52.66 -45.25 41.32
N ASN A 101 52.25 -44.50 40.28
CA ASN A 101 51.49 -45.07 39.20
C ASN A 101 51.76 -44.31 37.91
N SER A 102 52.54 -44.89 37.03
CA SER A 102 52.86 -44.28 35.73
C SER A 102 51.67 -44.33 34.74
N GLY A 103 51.57 -43.32 33.88
CA GLY A 103 50.79 -43.41 32.65
C GLY A 103 49.49 -42.64 32.66
N ALA A 104 49.02 -42.10 33.81
CA ALA A 104 47.81 -41.26 33.85
C ALA A 104 47.90 -40.15 34.90
N VAL A 105 47.37 -38.99 34.57
CA VAL A 105 47.14 -37.92 35.53
C VAL A 105 46.02 -38.35 36.49
N ARG A 106 46.19 -38.14 37.79
CA ARG A 106 45.22 -38.49 38.82
C ARG A 106 44.84 -37.32 39.66
N LEU A 107 43.62 -37.36 40.17
CA LEU A 107 43.09 -36.38 41.12
C LEU A 107 43.27 -36.91 42.53
N PHE A 108 43.90 -36.12 43.39
CA PHE A 108 43.96 -36.30 44.84
C PHE A 108 43.15 -35.19 45.50
N LYS A 109 42.30 -35.54 46.50
CA LYS A 109 41.49 -34.60 47.25
C LYS A 109 41.79 -34.73 48.73
N ASP A 110 42.04 -33.58 49.40
CA ASP A 110 42.15 -33.46 50.83
C ASP A 110 41.28 -32.30 51.32
N GLY A 111 40.10 -32.65 51.83
CA GLY A 111 39.07 -31.66 52.17
C GLY A 111 38.64 -30.86 50.91
N GLU A 112 38.80 -29.55 50.99
CA GLU A 112 38.52 -28.64 49.86
C GLU A 112 39.68 -28.58 48.85
N ASN A 113 40.87 -29.00 49.20
CA ASN A 113 42.04 -28.95 48.33
C ASN A 113 42.01 -30.06 47.30
N ARG A 114 42.21 -29.73 46.04
CA ARG A 114 42.26 -30.62 44.89
C ARG A 114 43.60 -30.49 44.18
N PHE A 115 44.24 -31.62 43.91
CA PHE A 115 45.54 -31.68 43.28
C PHE A 115 45.50 -32.67 42.13
N TYR A 116 45.99 -32.29 40.97
CA TYR A 116 46.32 -33.23 39.93
C TYR A 116 47.78 -33.63 40.07
N TYR A 117 48.07 -34.91 39.98
CA TYR A 117 49.41 -35.41 40.02
C TYR A 117 49.67 -36.42 38.91
N TYR A 118 50.92 -36.47 38.46
CA TYR A 118 51.37 -37.36 37.42
C TYR A 118 52.74 -37.92 37.78
N ASP A 119 52.92 -39.28 37.65
CA ASP A 119 54.15 -40.00 37.99
C ASP A 119 54.76 -40.56 36.72
N ILE A 120 56.08 -40.43 36.60
CA ILE A 120 56.85 -41.06 35.51
C ILE A 120 58.22 -41.48 36.02
N ALA A 121 58.74 -42.65 35.55
CA ALA A 121 60.08 -43.08 35.83
C ALA A 121 61.11 -42.34 34.97
N ALA A 122 62.12 -41.75 35.59
CA ALA A 122 63.22 -41.08 34.90
C ALA A 122 64.13 -42.12 34.18
N ARG A 123 64.52 -41.83 32.94
CA ARG A 123 65.33 -42.75 32.12
C ARG A 123 66.67 -43.01 32.74
N GLY A 124 66.96 -44.28 32.98
CA GLY A 124 68.33 -44.83 33.33
C GLY A 124 68.82 -44.58 34.76
N LYS A 125 68.04 -43.99 35.71
CA LYS A 125 68.51 -43.63 37.06
C LYS A 125 67.77 -44.33 38.22
N GLY A 126 66.77 -45.19 37.96
CA GLY A 126 65.97 -45.81 39.01
C GLY A 126 65.22 -44.82 39.92
N VAL A 127 64.96 -43.68 39.41
CA VAL A 127 64.32 -42.54 40.08
C VAL A 127 62.95 -42.29 39.48
N TRP A 128 61.97 -41.87 40.28
CA TRP A 128 60.67 -41.46 39.82
C TRP A 128 60.50 -39.98 40.06
N VAL A 129 59.80 -39.30 39.14
CA VAL A 129 59.42 -37.92 39.25
C VAL A 129 57.90 -37.82 39.32
N ARG A 130 57.40 -37.16 40.36
CA ARG A 130 56.01 -36.79 40.54
C ARG A 130 55.88 -35.33 40.36
N GLY A 131 55.04 -34.91 39.41
CA GLY A 131 54.57 -33.54 39.35
C GLY A 131 53.21 -33.37 40.02
N VAL A 132 53.02 -32.30 40.73
CA VAL A 132 51.76 -31.97 41.42
C VAL A 132 51.38 -30.56 41.10
N ILE A 133 50.13 -30.37 40.71
CA ILE A 133 49.57 -29.03 40.46
C ILE A 133 48.34 -28.83 41.35
N ASN A 134 48.22 -27.63 41.96
CA ASN A 134 47.04 -27.30 42.74
C ASN A 134 45.91 -26.84 41.80
N ALA A 135 44.85 -27.63 41.75
CA ALA A 135 43.66 -27.32 40.91
C ALA A 135 42.93 -26.06 41.41
N GLU A 136 43.01 -25.70 42.67
CA GLU A 136 42.30 -24.54 43.26
C GLU A 136 42.68 -23.18 42.58
N LYS A 137 43.96 -23.05 42.13
CA LYS A 137 44.41 -21.83 41.45
C LYS A 137 43.71 -21.63 40.10
N PHE A 138 43.20 -22.67 39.47
CA PHE A 138 42.44 -22.61 38.23
C PHE A 138 40.99 -22.19 38.49
N PHE A 139 40.38 -22.70 39.58
CA PHE A 139 39.03 -22.28 40.01
C PHE A 139 38.92 -20.80 40.36
N LYS A 140 39.99 -20.19 40.88
CA LYS A 140 40.00 -18.71 41.14
C LYS A 140 39.95 -17.87 39.84
N LYS A 141 40.60 -18.36 38.75
CA LYS A 141 40.50 -17.71 37.43
C LYS A 141 39.13 -17.85 36.80
N GLU A 142 38.50 -19.01 36.99
CA GLU A 142 37.14 -19.31 36.58
C GLU A 142 36.14 -18.37 37.26
N GLY A 143 36.24 -18.13 38.55
CA GLY A 143 35.41 -17.21 39.31
C GLY A 143 35.49 -15.77 38.79
N LEU A 144 36.69 -15.30 38.36
CA LEU A 144 36.86 -13.99 37.74
C LEU A 144 36.23 -13.90 36.35
N PHE A 145 36.30 -14.99 35.57
CA PHE A 145 35.65 -15.07 34.25
C PHE A 145 34.14 -15.05 34.40
N LEU A 146 33.55 -15.80 35.31
CA LEU A 146 32.12 -15.82 35.58
C LEU A 146 31.61 -14.44 36.09
N LEU A 147 32.41 -13.77 36.92
CA LEU A 147 32.12 -12.42 37.39
C LEU A 147 32.14 -11.39 36.24
N ALA A 148 33.14 -11.46 35.38
CA ALA A 148 33.22 -10.63 34.18
C ALA A 148 32.02 -10.86 33.24
N LEU A 149 31.64 -12.12 33.03
CA LEU A 149 30.48 -12.51 32.25
C LEU A 149 29.17 -11.96 32.90
N GLY A 150 29.06 -12.08 34.23
CA GLY A 150 27.93 -11.57 35.01
C GLY A 150 27.72 -10.06 34.92
N VAL A 151 28.77 -9.28 34.66
CA VAL A 151 28.68 -7.84 34.44
C VAL A 151 28.46 -7.51 32.95
N PHE A 152 29.22 -8.15 32.06
CA PHE A 152 29.20 -7.84 30.62
C PHE A 152 27.85 -8.18 29.98
N VAL A 153 27.25 -9.32 30.32
CA VAL A 153 26.00 -9.80 29.75
C VAL A 153 24.83 -8.84 30.00
N PRO A 154 24.57 -8.36 31.25
CA PRO A 154 23.53 -7.37 31.49
C PRO A 154 23.77 -6.04 30.79
N VAL A 155 25.01 -5.57 30.70
CA VAL A 155 25.34 -4.33 30.00
C VAL A 155 25.06 -4.46 28.51
N LEU A 156 25.50 -5.55 27.88
CA LEU A 156 25.22 -5.84 26.49
C LEU A 156 23.72 -5.96 26.23
N PHE A 157 22.99 -6.61 27.13
CA PHE A 157 21.55 -6.75 27.05
C PHE A 157 20.83 -5.40 27.06
N LEU A 158 21.18 -4.50 27.97
CA LEU A 158 20.62 -3.14 28.04
C LEU A 158 20.92 -2.34 26.76
N PHE A 159 22.13 -2.49 26.23
CA PHE A 159 22.52 -1.83 24.97
C PHE A 159 21.68 -2.32 23.79
N VAL A 160 21.48 -3.62 23.68
CA VAL A 160 20.65 -4.25 22.61
C VAL A 160 19.17 -3.86 22.78
N LEU A 161 18.67 -3.86 24.00
CA LEU A 161 17.29 -3.40 24.32
C LEU A 161 17.06 -1.96 23.87
N TYR A 162 17.96 -1.05 24.23
CA TYR A 162 17.85 0.35 23.87
C TYR A 162 17.97 0.57 22.36
N GLY A 163 18.95 -0.07 21.71
CA GLY A 163 19.15 -0.01 20.26
C GLY A 163 17.94 -0.55 19.48
N GLY A 164 17.45 -1.72 19.87
CA GLY A 164 16.27 -2.35 19.28
C GLY A 164 15.01 -1.48 19.41
N TYR A 165 14.74 -0.95 20.62
CA TYR A 165 13.62 -0.05 20.84
C TYR A 165 13.70 1.21 19.95
N LYS A 166 14.87 1.85 19.88
CA LYS A 166 15.09 3.05 19.06
C LYS A 166 14.89 2.76 17.57
N THR A 167 15.41 1.62 17.09
CA THR A 167 15.28 1.21 15.69
C THR A 167 13.82 0.96 15.33
N ILE A 168 13.08 0.18 16.13
CA ILE A 168 11.67 -0.12 15.88
C ILE A 168 10.81 1.15 15.97
N LYS A 169 11.07 2.02 16.95
CA LYS A 169 10.36 3.30 17.09
C LYS A 169 10.55 4.18 15.85
N ASN A 170 11.76 4.27 15.34
CA ASN A 170 12.05 5.06 14.14
C ASN A 170 11.39 4.44 12.88
N ALA A 171 11.45 3.11 12.74
CA ALA A 171 10.81 2.40 11.64
C ALA A 171 9.27 2.54 11.64
N MET A 172 8.64 2.70 12.81
CA MET A 172 7.18 2.87 12.94
C MET A 172 6.70 4.33 12.88
N LYS A 173 7.61 5.30 12.90
CA LYS A 173 7.26 6.73 12.83
C LYS A 173 6.47 7.09 11.54
N PRO A 174 6.84 6.61 10.34
CA PRO A 174 6.07 6.85 9.13
C PRO A 174 4.62 6.39 9.25
N VAL A 175 4.38 5.20 9.80
CA VAL A 175 3.02 4.64 9.99
C VAL A 175 2.17 5.53 10.90
N ALA A 176 2.76 6.05 11.98
CA ALA A 176 2.08 6.99 12.88
C ALA A 176 1.74 8.31 12.17
N THR A 177 2.63 8.82 11.31
CA THR A 177 2.39 10.01 10.48
C THR A 177 1.25 9.76 9.51
N MET A 178 1.26 8.63 8.79
CA MET A 178 0.17 8.25 7.87
C MET A 178 -1.17 8.18 8.58
N SER A 179 -1.23 7.52 9.74
CA SER A 179 -2.45 7.43 10.54
C SER A 179 -2.97 8.80 10.98
N LYS A 180 -2.07 9.68 11.43
CA LYS A 180 -2.44 11.05 11.83
C LYS A 180 -2.98 11.86 10.66
N THR A 181 -2.29 11.84 9.51
CA THR A 181 -2.72 12.54 8.29
C THR A 181 -4.08 12.02 7.81
N ALA A 182 -4.28 10.69 7.82
CA ALA A 182 -5.56 10.10 7.44
C ALA A 182 -6.73 10.56 8.36
N LEU A 183 -6.50 10.64 9.68
CA LEU A 183 -7.50 11.15 10.64
C LEU A 183 -7.78 12.64 10.41
N GLU A 184 -6.76 13.44 10.14
CA GLU A 184 -6.92 14.86 9.83
C GLU A 184 -7.73 15.08 8.56
N ILE A 185 -7.45 14.32 7.49
CA ILE A 185 -8.21 14.35 6.23
C ILE A 185 -9.66 13.95 6.49
N GLY A 186 -9.90 12.86 7.22
CA GLY A 186 -11.27 12.41 7.53
C GLY A 186 -12.09 13.42 8.32
N SER A 187 -11.46 14.20 9.22
CA SER A 187 -12.14 15.21 10.02
C SER A 187 -12.33 16.55 9.30
N SER A 188 -11.36 16.96 8.49
CA SER A 188 -11.38 18.24 7.78
C SER A 188 -12.01 18.18 6.38
N GLN A 189 -12.19 16.99 5.81
CA GLN A 189 -12.55 16.78 4.41
C GLN A 189 -11.59 17.47 3.41
N ASP A 190 -10.37 17.73 3.84
CA ASP A 190 -9.33 18.34 3.03
C ASP A 190 -8.51 17.24 2.32
N PHE A 191 -9.00 16.80 1.17
CA PHE A 191 -8.34 15.77 0.36
C PHE A 191 -7.11 16.27 -0.40
N SER A 192 -6.74 17.56 -0.30
CA SER A 192 -5.52 18.09 -0.91
C SER A 192 -4.26 17.72 -0.15
N LYS A 193 -4.40 17.32 1.12
CA LYS A 193 -3.27 16.85 1.95
C LYS A 193 -2.66 15.59 1.39
N ARG A 194 -1.34 15.46 1.54
CA ARG A 194 -0.58 14.27 1.13
C ARG A 194 0.26 13.75 2.28
N ILE A 195 0.53 12.47 2.24
CA ILE A 195 1.51 11.85 3.12
C ILE A 195 2.88 12.16 2.56
N ASP A 196 3.64 12.95 3.31
CA ASP A 196 5.03 13.25 3.01
C ASP A 196 5.94 12.43 3.94
N LEU A 197 6.80 11.59 3.36
CA LEU A 197 7.80 10.80 4.04
C LEU A 197 9.20 11.26 3.63
N PRO A 198 10.18 11.22 4.55
CA PRO A 198 11.57 11.44 4.20
C PRO A 198 12.00 10.52 3.06
N ALA A 199 12.90 10.95 2.18
CA ALA A 199 13.29 10.19 1.00
C ALA A 199 13.71 8.75 1.33
N GLY A 200 13.11 7.78 0.64
CA GLY A 200 13.34 6.35 0.81
C GLY A 200 12.72 5.54 -0.33
N LYS A 201 13.03 4.23 -0.39
CA LYS A 201 12.52 3.29 -1.40
C LYS A 201 12.04 1.97 -0.79
N ASP A 202 11.63 1.99 0.47
CA ASP A 202 11.14 0.81 1.17
C ASP A 202 9.63 0.61 0.97
N GLU A 203 9.08 -0.43 1.56
CA GLU A 203 7.68 -0.82 1.48
C GLU A 203 6.74 0.26 2.04
N LEU A 204 7.21 1.06 3.00
CA LEU A 204 6.43 2.16 3.57
C LEU A 204 6.28 3.33 2.58
N HIS A 205 7.30 3.58 1.77
CA HIS A 205 7.21 4.58 0.69
C HIS A 205 6.28 4.11 -0.43
N ALA A 206 6.33 2.82 -0.79
CA ALA A 206 5.37 2.23 -1.73
C ALA A 206 3.93 2.37 -1.21
N LEU A 207 3.69 2.06 0.07
CA LEU A 207 2.38 2.20 0.70
C LEU A 207 1.91 3.66 0.72
N ALA A 208 2.78 4.62 1.07
CA ALA A 208 2.47 6.05 1.05
C ALA A 208 2.10 6.53 -0.37
N SER A 209 2.80 6.04 -1.40
CA SER A 209 2.50 6.34 -2.80
C SER A 209 1.11 5.87 -3.20
N VAL A 210 0.75 4.61 -2.87
CA VAL A 210 -0.59 4.06 -3.14
C VAL A 210 -1.67 4.87 -2.40
N PHE A 211 -1.40 5.24 -1.15
CA PHE A 211 -2.34 6.05 -0.36
C PHE A 211 -2.52 7.44 -0.97
N ASN A 212 -1.44 8.09 -1.41
CA ASN A 212 -1.51 9.39 -2.09
C ASN A 212 -2.27 9.29 -3.42
N GLN A 213 -2.11 8.21 -4.21
CA GLN A 213 -2.91 7.97 -5.43
C GLN A 213 -4.41 7.82 -5.11
N MET A 214 -4.74 7.16 -4.00
CA MET A 214 -6.14 7.09 -3.52
C MET A 214 -6.67 8.48 -3.14
N LEU A 215 -5.86 9.28 -2.45
CA LEU A 215 -6.23 10.66 -2.11
C LEU A 215 -6.42 11.54 -3.36
N ASP A 216 -5.55 11.39 -4.39
CA ASP A 216 -5.72 12.07 -5.68
C ASP A 216 -7.07 11.74 -6.34
N SER A 217 -7.46 10.48 -6.26
CA SER A 217 -8.74 10.02 -6.81
C SER A 217 -9.93 10.57 -6.02
N LEU A 218 -9.85 10.57 -4.69
CA LEU A 218 -10.88 11.13 -3.81
C LEU A 218 -11.01 12.66 -3.99
N GLU A 219 -9.89 13.37 -4.09
CA GLU A 219 -9.90 14.82 -4.34
C GLU A 219 -10.60 15.15 -5.65
N LYS A 220 -10.28 14.43 -6.73
CA LYS A 220 -10.95 14.62 -8.04
C LYS A 220 -12.46 14.38 -7.95
N VAL A 221 -12.89 13.32 -7.27
CA VAL A 221 -14.31 13.02 -7.07
C VAL A 221 -14.99 14.12 -6.27
N TYR A 222 -14.39 14.53 -5.15
CA TYR A 222 -14.93 15.58 -4.28
C TYR A 222 -15.05 16.93 -4.98
N GLN A 223 -14.02 17.34 -5.73
CA GLN A 223 -14.05 18.58 -6.51
C GLN A 223 -15.12 18.52 -7.61
N SER A 224 -15.25 17.37 -8.30
CA SER A 224 -16.31 17.18 -9.31
C SER A 224 -17.71 17.27 -8.70
N GLU A 225 -17.95 16.70 -7.52
CA GLU A 225 -19.22 16.76 -6.81
C GLU A 225 -19.55 18.20 -6.35
N LYS A 226 -18.55 18.90 -5.79
CA LYS A 226 -18.70 20.30 -5.39
C LYS A 226 -19.01 21.21 -6.57
N GLN A 227 -18.32 21.01 -7.70
CA GLN A 227 -18.58 21.75 -8.94
C GLN A 227 -20.00 21.47 -9.44
N LEU A 228 -20.41 20.19 -9.49
CA LEU A 228 -21.76 19.79 -9.87
C LEU A 228 -22.82 20.51 -9.05
N THR A 229 -22.67 20.53 -7.72
CA THR A 229 -23.63 21.19 -6.81
C THR A 229 -23.70 22.68 -7.07
N SER A 230 -22.57 23.34 -7.32
CA SER A 230 -22.50 24.75 -7.68
C SER A 230 -23.20 25.03 -9.00
N ASP A 231 -22.91 24.26 -10.03
CA ASP A 231 -23.44 24.42 -11.38
C ASP A 231 -24.96 24.19 -11.42
N VAL A 232 -25.44 23.14 -10.74
CA VAL A 232 -26.88 22.87 -10.55
C VAL A 232 -27.58 24.09 -9.90
N SER A 233 -26.98 24.62 -8.83
CA SER A 233 -27.55 25.77 -8.12
C SER A 233 -27.64 27.00 -9.03
N HIS A 234 -26.64 27.23 -9.85
CA HIS A 234 -26.64 28.35 -10.81
C HIS A 234 -27.66 28.15 -11.94
N GLU A 235 -27.73 26.94 -12.52
CA GLU A 235 -28.67 26.65 -13.63
C GLU A 235 -30.14 26.58 -13.18
N LEU A 236 -30.42 26.28 -11.91
CA LEU A 236 -31.77 26.37 -11.34
C LEU A 236 -32.16 27.78 -10.96
N ARG A 237 -31.24 28.59 -10.45
CA ARG A 237 -31.55 29.98 -9.99
C ARG A 237 -32.03 30.85 -11.13
N THR A 238 -31.43 30.75 -12.31
CA THR A 238 -31.80 31.58 -13.47
C THR A 238 -33.27 31.43 -13.89
N PRO A 239 -33.78 30.20 -14.22
CA PRO A 239 -35.18 30.03 -14.59
C PRO A 239 -36.14 30.37 -13.43
N LEU A 240 -35.74 30.09 -12.17
CA LEU A 240 -36.55 30.43 -11.00
C LEU A 240 -36.73 31.96 -10.86
N SER A 241 -35.64 32.73 -11.06
CA SER A 241 -35.72 34.21 -11.03
C SER A 241 -36.62 34.73 -12.12
N VAL A 242 -36.63 34.14 -13.32
CA VAL A 242 -37.56 34.54 -14.40
C VAL A 242 -39.00 34.20 -14.02
N ILE A 243 -39.26 33.01 -13.44
CA ILE A 243 -40.61 32.65 -12.98
C ILE A 243 -41.11 33.63 -11.95
N MET A 244 -40.27 34.02 -10.97
CA MET A 244 -40.64 34.99 -9.94
C MET A 244 -40.95 36.37 -10.56
N ALA A 245 -40.10 36.87 -11.45
CA ALA A 245 -40.28 38.14 -12.11
C ALA A 245 -41.57 38.18 -12.96
N GLU A 246 -41.83 37.15 -13.75
CA GLU A 246 -43.05 37.02 -14.57
C GLU A 246 -44.33 36.87 -13.71
N SER A 247 -44.21 36.15 -12.58
CA SER A 247 -45.31 36.03 -11.63
C SER A 247 -45.67 37.39 -10.99
N ASP A 248 -44.64 38.13 -10.58
CA ASP A 248 -44.83 39.50 -10.02
C ASP A 248 -45.38 40.46 -11.07
N TYR A 249 -44.90 40.39 -12.31
CA TYR A 249 -45.41 41.18 -13.41
C TYR A 249 -46.89 40.87 -13.70
N ALA A 250 -47.22 39.58 -13.87
CA ALA A 250 -48.59 39.15 -14.13
C ALA A 250 -49.56 39.55 -13.01
N LYS A 251 -49.10 39.57 -11.76
CA LYS A 251 -49.91 39.91 -10.59
C LYS A 251 -50.14 41.41 -10.41
N ASN A 252 -49.08 42.24 -10.61
CA ASN A 252 -49.06 43.63 -10.16
C ASN A 252 -49.11 44.66 -11.30
N TYR A 253 -48.70 44.22 -12.51
CA TYR A 253 -48.45 45.16 -13.61
C TYR A 253 -49.17 44.86 -14.93
N SER A 254 -49.70 43.63 -15.12
CA SER A 254 -50.40 43.29 -16.35
C SER A 254 -51.68 44.18 -16.52
N GLN A 255 -51.80 44.78 -17.68
CA GLN A 255 -52.87 45.69 -17.97
C GLN A 255 -54.08 45.03 -18.63
N ASN A 256 -53.90 43.84 -19.18
CA ASN A 256 -54.91 43.02 -19.83
C ASN A 256 -54.66 41.52 -19.75
N LEU A 257 -55.68 40.76 -20.10
CA LEU A 257 -55.58 39.23 -20.04
C LEU A 257 -54.55 38.72 -21.01
N GLY A 258 -54.22 39.41 -22.10
CA GLY A 258 -53.18 38.98 -23.04
C GLY A 258 -51.80 38.98 -22.43
N GLU A 259 -51.40 40.04 -21.75
CA GLU A 259 -50.10 40.14 -21.05
C GLU A 259 -49.95 39.14 -19.92
N ALA A 260 -51.06 38.97 -19.15
CA ALA A 260 -51.03 37.89 -18.11
C ALA A 260 -50.85 36.52 -18.70
N LYS A 261 -51.45 36.24 -19.86
CA LYS A 261 -51.29 34.97 -20.57
C LYS A 261 -49.86 34.75 -21.08
N GLU A 262 -49.22 35.78 -21.63
CA GLU A 262 -47.84 35.76 -22.07
C GLU A 262 -46.87 35.41 -20.89
N SER A 263 -47.05 36.07 -19.73
CA SER A 263 -46.30 35.77 -18.54
C SER A 263 -46.50 34.32 -18.07
N LEU A 264 -47.72 33.78 -18.10
CA LEU A 264 -48.01 32.39 -17.79
C LEU A 264 -47.35 31.43 -18.78
N GLU A 265 -47.26 31.75 -20.06
CA GLU A 265 -46.52 30.97 -21.07
C GLU A 265 -45.01 30.94 -20.79
N VAL A 266 -44.43 32.09 -20.39
CA VAL A 266 -43.02 32.15 -19.96
C VAL A 266 -42.81 31.30 -18.72
N ILE A 267 -43.66 31.41 -17.69
CA ILE A 267 -43.58 30.61 -16.46
C ILE A 267 -43.64 29.10 -16.80
N SER A 268 -44.61 28.70 -17.64
CA SER A 268 -44.79 27.33 -18.07
C SER A 268 -43.54 26.79 -18.80
N ARG A 269 -42.95 27.59 -19.67
CA ARG A 269 -41.71 27.23 -20.39
C ARG A 269 -40.53 27.08 -19.44
N GLN A 270 -40.36 27.98 -18.48
CA GLN A 270 -39.27 27.89 -17.49
C GLN A 270 -39.46 26.69 -16.55
N SER A 271 -40.71 26.40 -16.13
CA SER A 271 -41.01 25.22 -15.30
C SER A 271 -40.65 23.92 -16.02
N ARG A 272 -41.00 23.76 -17.31
CA ARG A 272 -40.60 22.61 -18.12
C ARG A 272 -39.08 22.50 -18.24
N LYS A 273 -38.36 23.62 -18.36
CA LYS A 273 -36.90 23.64 -18.38
C LYS A 273 -36.30 23.12 -17.08
N ILE A 274 -36.86 23.54 -15.93
CA ILE A 274 -36.42 23.04 -14.61
C ILE A 274 -36.66 21.53 -14.50
N THR A 275 -37.85 21.04 -14.87
CA THR A 275 -38.17 19.61 -14.86
C THR A 275 -37.18 18.80 -15.70
N SER A 276 -36.93 19.23 -16.94
CA SER A 276 -35.95 18.57 -17.83
C SER A 276 -34.54 18.58 -17.25
N LEU A 277 -34.13 19.67 -16.58
CA LEU A 277 -32.83 19.72 -15.92
C LEU A 277 -32.71 18.72 -14.76
N ILE A 278 -33.77 18.64 -13.93
CA ILE A 278 -33.83 17.67 -12.82
C ILE A 278 -33.75 16.25 -13.35
N ASP A 279 -34.52 15.91 -14.40
CA ASP A 279 -34.51 14.57 -15.01
C ASP A 279 -33.14 14.21 -15.54
N GLN A 280 -32.43 15.14 -16.19
CA GLN A 280 -31.07 14.94 -16.68
C GLN A 280 -30.05 14.72 -15.54
N ILE A 281 -30.19 15.44 -14.43
CA ILE A 281 -29.33 15.28 -13.24
C ILE A 281 -29.56 13.91 -12.61
N LEU A 282 -30.84 13.49 -12.46
CA LEU A 282 -31.17 12.17 -11.93
C LEU A 282 -30.68 11.04 -12.84
N GLU A 283 -30.81 11.21 -14.15
CA GLU A 283 -30.28 10.25 -15.13
C GLU A 283 -28.75 10.15 -15.01
N LEU A 284 -28.04 11.26 -15.01
CA LEU A 284 -26.58 11.32 -14.85
C LEU A 284 -26.14 10.64 -13.56
N SER A 285 -26.80 10.93 -12.45
CA SER A 285 -26.51 10.31 -11.15
C SER A 285 -26.71 8.78 -11.17
N ARG A 286 -27.76 8.28 -11.85
CA ARG A 286 -27.99 6.84 -12.02
C ARG A 286 -26.91 6.18 -12.87
N LEU A 287 -26.46 6.83 -13.94
CA LEU A 287 -25.40 6.34 -14.81
C LEU A 287 -24.05 6.28 -14.07
N GLU A 288 -23.74 7.29 -13.25
CA GLU A 288 -22.50 7.35 -12.46
C GLU A 288 -22.49 6.35 -11.30
N ALA A 289 -23.67 6.05 -10.72
CA ALA A 289 -23.78 5.05 -9.66
C ALA A 289 -23.51 3.60 -10.12
N GLY A 290 -23.27 3.37 -11.41
CA GLY A 290 -22.88 2.08 -11.95
C GLY A 290 -23.86 0.93 -11.63
N ARG A 291 -25.16 1.24 -11.40
CA ARG A 291 -26.15 0.18 -11.10
C ARG A 291 -26.18 -0.81 -12.26
N ASN A 292 -26.18 -2.09 -11.93
CA ASN A 292 -26.22 -3.23 -12.84
C ASN A 292 -27.29 -3.03 -13.93
N LEU A 293 -26.86 -2.46 -15.04
CA LEU A 293 -27.68 -2.28 -16.21
C LEU A 293 -27.52 -3.54 -17.03
N GLU A 294 -28.60 -4.22 -17.26
CA GLU A 294 -28.62 -5.41 -18.06
C GLU A 294 -28.35 -5.03 -19.54
N LEU A 295 -27.18 -5.41 -20.03
CA LEU A 295 -26.82 -5.26 -21.43
C LEU A 295 -27.28 -6.52 -22.18
N LYS A 296 -27.92 -6.34 -23.31
CA LYS A 296 -28.46 -7.40 -24.17
C LYS A 296 -28.00 -7.19 -25.62
N ASP A 297 -28.11 -8.21 -26.42
CA ASP A 297 -27.94 -8.07 -27.86
C ASP A 297 -29.08 -7.24 -28.41
N ILE A 298 -28.76 -6.07 -28.98
CA ILE A 298 -29.71 -5.13 -29.53
C ILE A 298 -29.34 -4.77 -30.97
N ASN A 299 -30.36 -4.48 -31.79
CA ASN A 299 -30.16 -4.06 -33.16
C ASN A 299 -30.07 -2.53 -33.25
N LEU A 300 -28.83 -2.00 -33.36
CA LEU A 300 -28.57 -0.57 -33.48
C LEU A 300 -29.21 0.06 -34.72
N SER A 301 -29.25 -0.70 -35.81
CA SER A 301 -29.87 -0.22 -37.07
C SER A 301 -31.37 0.11 -36.88
N SER A 302 -32.11 -0.73 -36.18
CA SER A 302 -33.54 -0.51 -35.89
C SER A 302 -33.77 0.70 -34.98
N ILE A 303 -32.91 0.89 -33.96
CA ILE A 303 -32.98 2.04 -33.08
C ILE A 303 -32.80 3.33 -33.86
N LEU A 304 -31.79 3.37 -34.75
CA LEU A 304 -31.50 4.56 -35.55
C LEU A 304 -32.60 4.87 -36.55
N GLN A 305 -33.20 3.84 -37.19
CA GLN A 305 -34.31 4.04 -38.12
C GLN A 305 -35.56 4.65 -37.45
N ASN A 306 -35.87 4.16 -36.26
CA ASN A 306 -36.98 4.69 -35.46
C ASN A 306 -36.75 6.17 -35.08
N LEU A 307 -35.56 6.51 -34.56
CA LEU A 307 -35.22 7.89 -34.22
C LEU A 307 -35.15 8.78 -35.48
N ALA A 308 -34.62 8.28 -36.60
CA ALA A 308 -34.54 9.03 -37.84
C ALA A 308 -35.92 9.50 -38.33
N SER A 309 -36.96 8.64 -38.27
CA SER A 309 -38.31 8.99 -38.66
C SER A 309 -38.89 10.18 -37.85
N ASP A 310 -38.62 10.24 -36.58
CA ASP A 310 -39.10 11.31 -35.70
C ASP A 310 -38.31 12.60 -35.95
N TYR A 311 -37.01 12.53 -36.07
CA TYR A 311 -36.13 13.68 -36.31
C TYR A 311 -36.28 14.26 -37.73
N GLU A 312 -36.63 13.45 -38.75
CA GLU A 312 -36.97 13.95 -40.07
C GLU A 312 -38.17 14.93 -40.06
N LYS A 313 -39.22 14.57 -39.30
CA LYS A 313 -40.37 15.44 -39.11
C LYS A 313 -40.01 16.75 -38.39
N LEU A 314 -39.18 16.63 -37.32
CA LEU A 314 -38.71 17.79 -36.56
C LEU A 314 -37.80 18.73 -37.37
N ALA A 315 -36.90 18.14 -38.17
CA ALA A 315 -36.02 18.88 -39.06
C ALA A 315 -36.82 19.60 -40.14
N SER A 316 -37.77 18.91 -40.80
CA SER A 316 -38.65 19.49 -41.80
C SER A 316 -39.48 20.63 -41.27
N ALA A 317 -40.02 20.53 -40.05
CA ALA A 317 -40.75 21.62 -39.37
C ALA A 317 -39.88 22.86 -39.12
N ARG A 318 -38.55 22.73 -39.13
CA ARG A 318 -37.57 23.82 -38.99
C ARG A 318 -36.94 24.26 -40.32
N GLY A 319 -37.36 23.68 -41.42
CA GLY A 319 -36.80 23.94 -42.78
C GLY A 319 -35.42 23.36 -43.01
N LEU A 320 -34.96 22.39 -42.17
CA LEU A 320 -33.69 21.72 -42.33
C LEU A 320 -33.82 20.44 -43.19
N LYS A 321 -32.81 20.16 -44.01
CA LYS A 321 -32.70 18.88 -44.73
C LYS A 321 -32.17 17.81 -43.80
N PHE A 322 -32.86 16.69 -43.69
CA PHE A 322 -32.42 15.50 -42.95
C PHE A 322 -32.10 14.37 -43.91
N SER A 323 -30.93 13.75 -43.71
CA SER A 323 -30.54 12.54 -44.45
C SER A 323 -30.11 11.42 -43.49
N CYS A 324 -30.55 10.22 -43.79
CA CYS A 324 -30.27 9.06 -42.96
C CYS A 324 -29.74 7.90 -43.84
N VAL A 325 -28.54 7.44 -43.52
CA VAL A 325 -27.91 6.25 -44.16
C VAL A 325 -27.50 5.28 -43.09
N VAL A 326 -28.29 4.23 -42.91
CA VAL A 326 -28.09 3.23 -41.87
C VAL A 326 -27.78 1.87 -42.47
N ALA A 327 -26.61 1.32 -42.19
CA ALA A 327 -26.26 -0.05 -42.54
C ALA A 327 -27.18 -1.03 -41.79
N PRO A 328 -27.68 -2.11 -42.44
CA PRO A 328 -28.59 -3.06 -41.81
C PRO A 328 -27.87 -3.96 -40.82
N ASP A 329 -28.66 -4.51 -39.87
CA ASP A 329 -28.28 -5.60 -38.95
C ASP A 329 -27.04 -5.39 -38.07
N ALA A 330 -26.83 -4.16 -37.62
CA ALA A 330 -25.78 -3.84 -36.66
C ALA A 330 -26.16 -4.35 -35.23
N GLN A 331 -25.71 -5.55 -34.88
CA GLN A 331 -25.92 -6.14 -33.55
C GLN A 331 -24.81 -5.68 -32.60
N ILE A 332 -25.18 -5.07 -31.49
CA ILE A 332 -24.26 -4.64 -30.43
C ILE A 332 -24.74 -5.12 -29.08
N LEU A 333 -23.83 -5.29 -28.12
CA LEU A 333 -24.18 -5.55 -26.73
C LEU A 333 -24.52 -4.21 -26.05
N GLY A 334 -25.79 -4.03 -25.64
CA GLY A 334 -26.21 -2.74 -25.08
C GLY A 334 -27.56 -2.74 -24.41
N ASN A 335 -27.94 -1.54 -23.96
CA ASN A 335 -29.27 -1.23 -23.47
C ASN A 335 -29.95 -0.27 -24.46
N GLU A 336 -31.07 -0.71 -25.04
CA GLU A 336 -31.76 0.02 -26.12
C GLU A 336 -32.15 1.44 -25.70
N LEU A 337 -32.69 1.61 -24.49
CA LEU A 337 -33.11 2.93 -24.00
C LEU A 337 -31.91 3.89 -23.86
N MET A 338 -30.77 3.41 -23.37
CA MET A 338 -29.56 4.22 -23.21
C MET A 338 -28.96 4.59 -24.56
N ILE A 339 -28.85 3.62 -25.48
CA ILE A 339 -28.34 3.90 -26.82
C ILE A 339 -29.25 4.91 -27.54
N SER A 340 -30.58 4.72 -27.47
CA SER A 340 -31.54 5.73 -27.97
C SER A 340 -31.29 7.10 -27.38
N ARG A 341 -30.99 7.19 -26.09
CA ARG A 341 -30.70 8.47 -25.39
C ARG A 341 -29.39 9.10 -25.83
N LEU A 342 -28.34 8.30 -26.10
CA LEU A 342 -27.08 8.80 -26.64
C LEU A 342 -27.31 9.43 -28.03
N VAL A 343 -28.03 8.73 -28.89
CA VAL A 343 -28.35 9.20 -30.25
C VAL A 343 -29.24 10.45 -30.20
N ASP A 344 -30.25 10.46 -29.33
CA ASP A 344 -31.13 11.59 -29.10
C ASP A 344 -30.32 12.84 -28.67
N ASN A 345 -29.32 12.70 -27.81
CA ASN A 345 -28.45 13.82 -27.44
C ASN A 345 -27.64 14.36 -28.65
N PHE A 346 -27.19 13.52 -29.56
CA PHE A 346 -26.50 13.99 -30.78
C PHE A 346 -27.45 14.63 -31.75
N LEU A 347 -28.59 14.01 -32.01
CA LEU A 347 -29.61 14.54 -32.96
C LEU A 347 -30.24 15.84 -32.45
N SER A 348 -30.53 15.94 -31.13
CA SER A 348 -31.06 17.16 -30.54
C SER A 348 -30.07 18.32 -30.61
N ASN A 349 -28.76 18.04 -30.44
CA ASN A 349 -27.72 19.03 -30.66
C ASN A 349 -27.63 19.45 -32.13
N ALA A 350 -27.62 18.52 -33.07
CA ALA A 350 -27.63 18.81 -34.49
C ALA A 350 -28.86 19.67 -34.87
N LEU A 351 -30.07 19.27 -34.43
CA LEU A 351 -31.31 20.01 -34.67
C LEU A 351 -31.27 21.44 -34.13
N LYS A 352 -30.51 21.65 -33.05
CA LYS A 352 -30.41 22.97 -32.40
C LYS A 352 -29.42 23.91 -33.08
N PHE A 353 -28.34 23.36 -33.64
CA PHE A 353 -27.21 24.14 -34.15
C PHE A 353 -27.05 24.10 -35.65
N ALA A 354 -27.67 23.16 -36.38
CA ALA A 354 -27.64 23.09 -37.83
C ALA A 354 -28.21 24.38 -38.46
N GLU A 355 -27.64 24.79 -39.60
CA GLU A 355 -28.10 25.91 -40.40
C GLU A 355 -29.01 25.43 -41.57
N ALA A 356 -28.66 24.35 -42.25
CA ALA A 356 -29.42 23.86 -43.39
C ALA A 356 -29.59 22.34 -43.41
N LYS A 357 -28.62 21.55 -42.86
CA LYS A 357 -28.69 20.08 -43.01
C LYS A 357 -28.19 19.32 -41.77
N ILE A 358 -28.76 18.08 -41.61
CA ILE A 358 -28.37 17.08 -40.62
C ILE A 358 -28.18 15.74 -41.33
N GLU A 359 -27.11 15.03 -41.04
CA GLU A 359 -26.82 13.70 -41.59
C GLU A 359 -26.66 12.70 -40.44
N LEU A 360 -27.44 11.61 -40.45
CA LEU A 360 -27.33 10.48 -39.57
C LEU A 360 -26.75 9.30 -40.34
N ASN A 361 -25.59 8.80 -39.94
CA ASN A 361 -24.93 7.71 -40.65
C ASN A 361 -24.59 6.57 -39.70
N LEU A 362 -24.77 5.33 -40.15
CA LEU A 362 -24.25 4.11 -39.53
C LEU A 362 -23.45 3.34 -40.56
N THR A 363 -22.18 3.13 -40.28
CA THR A 363 -21.30 2.32 -41.16
C THR A 363 -20.76 1.13 -40.35
N LEU A 364 -20.61 0.00 -41.02
CA LEU A 364 -20.09 -1.22 -40.43
C LEU A 364 -18.68 -1.53 -40.95
N THR A 365 -17.80 -1.90 -40.06
CA THR A 365 -16.54 -2.58 -40.33
C THR A 365 -16.69 -4.07 -39.99
N LYS A 366 -15.63 -4.86 -40.14
CA LYS A 366 -15.65 -6.27 -39.72
C LYS A 366 -15.95 -6.50 -38.24
N THR A 367 -15.61 -5.52 -37.40
CA THR A 367 -15.64 -5.68 -35.93
C THR A 367 -16.38 -4.57 -35.20
N HIS A 368 -16.68 -3.46 -35.89
CA HIS A 368 -17.26 -2.28 -35.21
C HIS A 368 -18.39 -1.66 -36.05
N ALA A 369 -19.33 -1.07 -35.35
CA ALA A 369 -20.35 -0.19 -35.91
C ALA A 369 -20.01 1.26 -35.55
N LEU A 370 -19.84 2.11 -36.56
CA LEU A 370 -19.59 3.54 -36.39
C LEU A 370 -20.87 4.33 -36.71
N LEU A 371 -21.45 4.88 -35.63
CA LEU A 371 -22.54 5.83 -35.70
C LEU A 371 -21.97 7.25 -35.78
N SER A 372 -22.49 8.10 -36.70
CA SER A 372 -22.19 9.54 -36.69
C SER A 372 -23.42 10.38 -36.95
N VAL A 373 -23.47 11.56 -36.34
CA VAL A 373 -24.43 12.61 -36.55
C VAL A 373 -23.67 13.88 -36.91
N LYS A 374 -23.91 14.38 -38.13
CA LYS A 374 -23.23 15.57 -38.66
C LYS A 374 -24.22 16.70 -38.88
N ASP A 375 -23.83 17.92 -38.53
CA ASP A 375 -24.50 19.17 -38.80
C ASP A 375 -23.57 20.14 -39.54
N ASP A 376 -24.17 21.13 -40.20
CA ASP A 376 -23.50 22.23 -40.90
C ASP A 376 -23.55 23.56 -40.10
N GLY A 377 -23.65 23.47 -38.79
CA GLY A 377 -23.83 24.62 -37.92
C GLY A 377 -22.55 25.38 -37.59
N LEU A 378 -22.57 26.07 -36.45
CA LEU A 378 -21.49 26.97 -35.98
C LEU A 378 -20.14 26.27 -35.75
N GLY A 379 -20.12 24.93 -35.64
CA GLY A 379 -18.93 24.19 -35.29
C GLY A 379 -18.41 24.51 -33.88
N ILE A 380 -17.30 23.87 -33.50
CA ILE A 380 -16.70 23.92 -32.19
C ILE A 380 -15.20 24.24 -32.34
N SER A 381 -14.72 25.17 -31.53
CA SER A 381 -13.30 25.55 -31.54
C SER A 381 -12.42 24.44 -30.97
N LYS A 382 -11.15 24.33 -31.43
CA LYS A 382 -10.21 23.33 -30.93
C LYS A 382 -10.02 23.32 -29.41
N LYS A 383 -10.10 24.47 -28.76
CA LYS A 383 -9.98 24.60 -27.31
C LYS A 383 -11.19 24.03 -26.55
N ASP A 384 -12.37 24.00 -27.20
CA ASP A 384 -13.61 23.56 -26.58
C ASP A 384 -13.89 22.06 -26.80
N ILE A 385 -13.27 21.42 -27.81
CA ILE A 385 -13.51 20.01 -28.21
C ILE A 385 -13.36 19.03 -27.03
N GLU A 386 -12.38 19.22 -26.18
CA GLU A 386 -12.18 18.37 -25.00
C GLU A 386 -13.14 18.71 -23.86
N LEU A 387 -13.60 19.95 -23.79
CA LEU A 387 -14.40 20.48 -22.69
C LEU A 387 -15.89 20.22 -22.85
N ILE A 388 -16.39 20.03 -24.07
CA ILE A 388 -17.84 19.86 -24.35
C ILE A 388 -18.42 18.59 -23.70
N TRP A 389 -17.60 17.63 -23.29
CA TRP A 389 -18.00 16.41 -22.60
C TRP A 389 -18.17 16.61 -21.09
N ASN A 390 -17.71 17.77 -20.57
CA ASN A 390 -17.85 18.09 -19.15
C ASN A 390 -19.28 18.53 -18.84
N LYS A 391 -19.73 18.24 -17.62
CA LYS A 391 -21.05 18.62 -17.12
C LYS A 391 -21.21 20.13 -17.14
N PHE A 392 -22.37 20.60 -17.60
CA PHE A 392 -22.75 22.04 -17.69
C PHE A 392 -21.85 22.88 -18.58
N TYR A 393 -20.93 22.29 -19.32
CA TYR A 393 -20.08 23.04 -20.24
C TYR A 393 -20.88 23.52 -21.45
N GLN A 394 -20.72 24.75 -21.81
CA GLN A 394 -21.35 25.41 -22.97
C GLN A 394 -20.34 26.34 -23.64
N VAL A 395 -20.21 26.26 -24.94
CA VAL A 395 -19.34 27.15 -25.73
C VAL A 395 -19.86 28.58 -25.66
N GLU A 396 -19.00 29.59 -25.44
CA GLU A 396 -19.39 30.99 -25.25
C GLU A 396 -20.22 31.55 -26.40
N SER A 397 -19.92 31.17 -27.65
CA SER A 397 -20.69 31.57 -28.83
C SER A 397 -22.14 31.06 -28.80
N SER A 398 -22.42 29.97 -28.12
CA SER A 398 -23.76 29.42 -27.92
C SER A 398 -24.50 30.08 -26.76
N ARG A 399 -23.80 30.75 -25.84
CA ARG A 399 -24.40 31.52 -24.71
C ARG A 399 -25.14 32.78 -25.16
N ASN A 400 -24.70 33.41 -26.27
CA ASN A 400 -25.24 34.71 -26.71
C ASN A 400 -26.53 34.60 -27.53
N LYS A 401 -26.95 33.44 -28.03
CA LYS A 401 -28.23 33.22 -28.69
C LYS A 401 -29.28 32.82 -27.65
N SER A 402 -29.97 33.75 -27.09
CA SER A 402 -30.89 33.67 -25.92
C SER A 402 -32.06 32.68 -26.04
N LEU A 403 -32.38 32.18 -27.23
CA LEU A 403 -33.56 31.31 -27.47
C LEU A 403 -33.30 29.83 -27.39
N ASN A 404 -32.03 29.39 -27.41
CA ASN A 404 -31.68 27.93 -27.54
C ASN A 404 -30.68 27.41 -26.49
N LYS A 405 -30.73 27.94 -25.28
CA LYS A 405 -29.82 27.53 -24.19
C LYS A 405 -30.12 26.09 -23.71
N GLY A 406 -29.22 25.15 -24.00
CA GLY A 406 -29.26 23.79 -23.41
C GLY A 406 -28.74 23.79 -21.97
N SER A 407 -28.89 22.66 -21.27
CA SER A 407 -28.37 22.50 -19.91
C SER A 407 -26.86 22.27 -19.86
N GLY A 408 -26.20 21.85 -20.97
CA GLY A 408 -24.81 21.38 -20.96
C GLY A 408 -24.62 19.98 -20.38
N LEU A 409 -25.72 19.26 -20.15
CA LEU A 409 -25.66 17.87 -19.61
C LEU A 409 -25.76 16.79 -20.69
N GLY A 410 -26.34 17.08 -21.86
CA GLY A 410 -26.61 16.07 -22.89
C GLY A 410 -25.38 15.31 -23.38
N LEU A 411 -24.29 16.01 -23.67
CA LEU A 411 -23.03 15.39 -24.11
C LEU A 411 -22.34 14.64 -22.96
N ALA A 412 -22.44 15.12 -21.73
CA ALA A 412 -21.93 14.40 -20.57
C ALA A 412 -22.70 13.09 -20.30
N ILE A 413 -24.02 13.10 -20.52
CA ILE A 413 -24.85 11.87 -20.50
C ILE A 413 -24.43 10.92 -21.61
N ALA A 414 -24.26 11.41 -22.84
CA ALA A 414 -23.79 10.58 -23.98
C ALA A 414 -22.41 9.96 -23.70
N ALA A 415 -21.48 10.69 -23.10
CA ALA A 415 -20.16 10.20 -22.71
C ALA A 415 -20.25 9.09 -21.66
N ASN A 416 -21.11 9.24 -20.66
CA ASN A 416 -21.31 8.17 -19.64
C ASN A 416 -21.98 6.93 -20.25
N ILE A 417 -22.96 7.08 -21.13
CA ILE A 417 -23.59 5.97 -21.83
C ILE A 417 -22.55 5.23 -22.68
N ALA A 418 -21.74 5.93 -23.47
CA ALA A 418 -20.69 5.34 -24.27
C ALA A 418 -19.69 4.55 -23.42
N LYS A 419 -19.28 5.11 -22.27
CA LYS A 419 -18.39 4.44 -21.31
C LYS A 419 -18.98 3.14 -20.75
N ILE A 420 -20.28 3.13 -20.40
CA ILE A 420 -20.98 1.93 -19.91
C ILE A 420 -21.00 0.84 -20.97
N HIS A 421 -21.12 1.19 -22.25
CA HIS A 421 -21.16 0.26 -23.38
C HIS A 421 -19.77 -0.06 -23.96
N GLY A 422 -18.67 0.41 -23.35
CA GLY A 422 -17.32 0.22 -23.87
C GLY A 422 -17.08 0.87 -25.24
N ALA A 423 -17.96 1.80 -25.64
CA ALA A 423 -17.88 2.47 -26.92
C ALA A 423 -16.88 3.63 -26.90
N LYS A 424 -16.17 3.83 -28.02
CA LYS A 424 -15.37 5.04 -28.22
C LYS A 424 -16.27 6.17 -28.69
N LEU A 425 -16.03 7.37 -28.18
CA LEU A 425 -16.80 8.56 -28.46
C LEU A 425 -15.87 9.69 -28.92
N GLY A 426 -16.37 10.53 -29.84
CA GLY A 426 -15.61 11.69 -30.26
C GLY A 426 -16.40 12.68 -31.08
N VAL A 427 -15.73 13.77 -31.45
CA VAL A 427 -16.27 14.81 -32.33
C VAL A 427 -15.20 15.27 -33.32
N LYS A 428 -15.61 15.49 -34.56
CA LYS A 428 -14.84 16.21 -35.58
C LYS A 428 -15.55 17.52 -35.85
N SER A 429 -14.90 18.63 -35.56
CA SER A 429 -15.52 19.94 -35.74
C SER A 429 -14.49 21.05 -35.98
N GLU A 430 -14.87 22.04 -36.71
CA GLU A 430 -14.12 23.28 -36.91
C GLU A 430 -15.10 24.46 -36.84
N ALA A 431 -14.68 25.55 -36.21
CA ALA A 431 -15.51 26.74 -36.06
C ALA A 431 -15.98 27.28 -37.43
N GLY A 432 -17.29 27.38 -37.63
CA GLY A 432 -17.92 27.81 -38.87
C GLY A 432 -18.11 26.71 -39.95
N ALA A 433 -17.72 25.43 -39.65
CA ALA A 433 -17.80 24.32 -40.62
C ALA A 433 -18.71 23.16 -40.15
N GLY A 434 -19.42 23.34 -39.04
CA GLY A 434 -20.29 22.33 -38.45
C GLY A 434 -19.59 21.35 -37.56
N SER A 435 -20.32 20.32 -37.09
CA SER A 435 -19.81 19.30 -36.20
C SER A 435 -20.27 17.91 -36.64
N GLU A 436 -19.41 16.92 -36.43
CA GLU A 436 -19.70 15.47 -36.58
C GLU A 436 -19.42 14.78 -35.28
N PHE A 437 -20.46 14.44 -34.51
CA PHE A 437 -20.38 13.61 -33.31
C PHE A 437 -20.46 12.15 -33.72
N TRP A 438 -19.60 11.30 -33.17
CA TRP A 438 -19.55 9.89 -33.49
C TRP A 438 -19.40 9.00 -32.27
N ALA A 439 -19.89 7.76 -32.38
CA ALA A 439 -19.73 6.70 -31.42
C ALA A 439 -19.40 5.39 -32.13
N GLU A 440 -18.34 4.68 -31.68
CA GLU A 440 -17.90 3.40 -32.25
C GLU A 440 -18.18 2.29 -31.24
N PHE A 441 -19.04 1.35 -31.63
CA PHE A 441 -19.44 0.19 -30.83
C PHE A 441 -18.81 -1.09 -31.40
N GLU A 442 -18.46 -2.02 -30.51
CA GLU A 442 -18.04 -3.37 -30.93
C GLU A 442 -19.26 -4.19 -31.35
N LEU A 443 -19.17 -4.84 -32.53
CA LEU A 443 -20.22 -5.73 -33.01
C LEU A 443 -20.20 -7.04 -32.23
N VAL A 444 -21.39 -7.52 -31.85
CA VAL A 444 -21.52 -8.91 -31.42
C VAL A 444 -21.20 -9.80 -32.60
N ASN A 445 -20.07 -10.51 -32.54
CA ASN A 445 -19.76 -11.52 -33.53
C ASN A 445 -20.87 -12.57 -33.48
N LEU A 446 -21.75 -12.55 -34.45
CA LEU A 446 -22.58 -13.71 -34.74
C LEU A 446 -21.60 -14.86 -35.04
N LYS A 447 -21.38 -15.71 -34.00
CA LYS A 447 -20.70 -16.99 -34.26
C LYS A 447 -21.40 -17.61 -35.43
N GLU A 448 -20.60 -17.89 -36.52
CA GLU A 448 -21.03 -18.76 -37.58
C GLU A 448 -21.68 -20.00 -36.93
N VAL A 449 -22.97 -20.16 -37.19
CA VAL A 449 -23.73 -21.36 -36.81
C VAL A 449 -23.38 -22.45 -37.80
#